data_d55c45090bf1521235faf651ef719926
#
_entry.id   d55c45090bf1521235faf651ef719926
#
_cell.length_a   1.000
_cell.length_b   1.000
_cell.length_c   1.000
_cell.angle_alpha   90.00
_cell.angle_beta   90.00
_cell.angle_gamma   90.00
#
_symmetry.space_group_name_H-M   'P 1'
#
loop_
_entity.id
_entity.type
_entity.pdbx_description
1 polymer ?
#
loop_
_entity_poly.entity_id
_entity_poly.type
_entity_poly.pdbx_seq_one_letter_code
_entity_poly.pdbx_strand_id
1 'polypeptide(L)'
;MTSEAPGPSLILGSLRSEDGRGVVRVQHRYDTDIDDLWAAITDPARLAGWYAQVDGDLRPGGAIHIYVRADDWEGTGRVEACESPRRLLVTTRESDESWQKGQGMPPYDATIEATLAADGGHTELVIEVKGVPLEAVAFYGVGWQIHAEDLDAYLTGRERADSEARWNDLLPAYQALAAAIG
;
A
#
# COMPACT_ATOMS: atom_id res chain seq x y z
N MET A 1 -2.95 -3.14 39.13
CA MET A 1 -2.55 -3.27 37.70
C MET A 1 -2.96 -1.99 36.99
N THR A 2 -2.03 -1.13 36.75
CA THR A 2 -2.23 0.01 35.87
C THR A 2 -2.21 -0.51 34.43
N SER A 3 -3.39 -0.53 33.80
CA SER A 3 -3.48 -0.72 32.37
C SER A 3 -2.83 0.51 31.75
N GLU A 4 -1.61 0.36 31.34
CA GLU A 4 -0.91 1.38 30.54
C GLU A 4 -1.69 1.52 29.25
N ALA A 5 -2.27 2.69 29.00
CA ALA A 5 -2.91 2.96 27.73
C ALA A 5 -1.88 2.73 26.61
N PRO A 6 -2.26 2.03 25.53
CA PRO A 6 -1.34 1.86 24.42
C PRO A 6 -0.85 3.25 23.97
N GLY A 7 0.47 3.39 23.82
CA GLY A 7 1.06 4.61 23.33
C GLY A 7 0.52 4.98 21.95
N PRO A 8 0.73 6.22 21.46
CA PRO A 8 0.26 6.63 20.15
C PRO A 8 0.78 5.67 19.08
N SER A 9 -0.10 5.25 18.18
CA SER A 9 0.23 4.36 17.06
C SER A 9 1.37 4.95 16.25
N LEU A 10 2.38 4.13 15.92
CA LEU A 10 3.48 4.55 15.04
C LEU A 10 2.92 4.80 13.63
N ILE A 11 3.14 6.01 13.12
CA ILE A 11 2.74 6.38 11.76
C ILE A 11 3.94 6.18 10.82
N LEU A 12 3.79 5.28 9.86
CA LEU A 12 4.83 4.93 8.89
C LEU A 12 4.77 5.81 7.64
N GLY A 13 3.66 6.49 7.42
CA GLY A 13 3.37 7.22 6.19
C GLY A 13 3.49 8.73 6.34
N SER A 14 3.64 9.36 5.19
CA SER A 14 3.52 10.79 4.99
C SER A 14 2.63 11.08 3.79
N LEU A 15 2.02 12.25 3.79
CA LEU A 15 1.14 12.71 2.72
C LEU A 15 1.66 14.02 2.17
N ARG A 16 1.55 14.21 0.86
CA ARG A 16 1.82 15.50 0.20
C ARG A 16 0.87 15.71 -0.98
N SER A 17 0.80 16.94 -1.44
CA SER A 17 0.11 17.29 -2.69
C SER A 17 1.14 17.51 -3.79
N GLU A 18 0.87 16.96 -4.97
CA GLU A 18 1.67 17.12 -6.18
C GLU A 18 0.72 17.29 -7.36
N ASP A 19 0.81 18.43 -8.05
CA ASP A 19 -0.06 18.76 -9.20
C ASP A 19 -1.57 18.66 -8.92
N GLY A 20 -1.99 19.02 -7.70
CA GLY A 20 -3.41 18.98 -7.29
C GLY A 20 -3.91 17.58 -6.94
N ARG A 21 -3.03 16.59 -6.89
CA ARG A 21 -3.33 15.22 -6.48
C ARG A 21 -2.58 14.85 -5.21
N GLY A 22 -3.10 13.86 -4.51
CA GLY A 22 -2.47 13.32 -3.31
C GLY A 22 -1.36 12.33 -3.63
N VAL A 23 -0.32 12.35 -2.82
CA VAL A 23 0.74 11.36 -2.80
C VAL A 23 0.85 10.77 -1.40
N VAL A 24 0.80 9.46 -1.33
CA VAL A 24 1.02 8.68 -0.10
C VAL A 24 2.40 8.06 -0.18
N ARG A 25 3.20 8.21 0.88
CA ARG A 25 4.50 7.56 1.01
C ARG A 25 4.55 6.80 2.31
N VAL A 26 4.78 5.49 2.23
CA VAL A 26 4.96 4.61 3.40
C VAL A 26 6.36 4.02 3.35
N GLN A 27 7.07 4.05 4.46
CA GLN A 27 8.42 3.54 4.60
C GLN A 27 8.50 2.62 5.80
N HIS A 28 9.08 1.44 5.61
CA HIS A 28 9.29 0.49 6.70
C HIS A 28 10.54 -0.35 6.44
N ARG A 29 11.19 -0.76 7.53
CA ARG A 29 12.35 -1.64 7.51
C ARG A 29 11.93 -3.04 7.92
N TYR A 30 12.21 -4.01 7.06
CA TYR A 30 11.84 -5.42 7.26
C TYR A 30 13.05 -6.25 7.65
N ASP A 31 12.85 -7.21 8.55
CA ASP A 31 13.89 -8.14 9.00
C ASP A 31 14.01 -9.33 8.04
N THR A 32 14.41 -9.03 6.83
CA THR A 32 14.68 -9.99 5.77
C THR A 32 15.63 -9.40 4.73
N ASP A 33 16.26 -10.25 3.92
CA ASP A 33 17.12 -9.79 2.83
C ASP A 33 16.31 -9.25 1.64
N ILE A 34 17.00 -8.53 0.76
CA ILE A 34 16.36 -7.83 -0.37
C ILE A 34 15.74 -8.80 -1.38
N ASP A 35 16.30 -9.96 -1.58
CA ASP A 35 15.78 -10.95 -2.53
C ASP A 35 14.50 -11.60 -2.01
N ASP A 36 14.44 -11.91 -0.72
CA ASP A 36 13.24 -12.43 -0.08
C ASP A 36 12.11 -11.39 -0.08
N LEU A 37 12.41 -10.14 0.27
CA LEU A 37 11.42 -9.07 0.25
C LEU A 37 10.94 -8.80 -1.18
N TRP A 38 11.84 -8.80 -2.16
CA TRP A 38 11.47 -8.68 -3.57
C TRP A 38 10.51 -9.77 -4.01
N ALA A 39 10.79 -11.01 -3.66
CA ALA A 39 9.89 -12.12 -3.95
C ALA A 39 8.53 -11.95 -3.27
N ALA A 40 8.50 -11.46 -2.04
CA ALA A 40 7.24 -11.21 -1.31
C ALA A 40 6.32 -10.19 -1.99
N ILE A 41 6.90 -9.21 -2.70
CA ILE A 41 6.13 -8.16 -3.39
C ILE A 41 5.92 -8.39 -4.88
N THR A 42 6.54 -9.42 -5.46
CA THR A 42 6.45 -9.70 -6.91
C THR A 42 5.94 -11.09 -7.25
N ASP A 43 6.04 -12.06 -6.36
CA ASP A 43 5.49 -13.40 -6.57
C ASP A 43 3.97 -13.39 -6.27
N PRO A 44 3.10 -13.71 -7.25
CA PRO A 44 1.66 -13.72 -7.04
C PRO A 44 1.19 -14.62 -5.89
N ALA A 45 1.84 -15.77 -5.69
CA ALA A 45 1.50 -16.68 -4.59
C ALA A 45 1.82 -16.05 -3.22
N ARG A 46 2.91 -15.29 -3.13
CA ARG A 46 3.29 -14.58 -1.90
C ARG A 46 2.44 -13.32 -1.67
N LEU A 47 2.17 -12.56 -2.72
CA LEU A 47 1.26 -11.40 -2.66
C LEU A 47 -0.12 -11.79 -2.14
N ALA A 48 -0.66 -12.91 -2.57
CA ALA A 48 -1.94 -13.43 -2.08
C ALA A 48 -1.93 -13.73 -0.57
N GLY A 49 -0.76 -13.93 0.01
CA GLY A 49 -0.59 -14.20 1.44
C GLY A 49 -0.72 -12.97 2.34
N TRP A 50 -0.52 -11.77 1.82
CA TRP A 50 -0.55 -10.56 2.66
C TRP A 50 -1.25 -9.34 2.04
N TYR A 51 -1.38 -9.26 0.73
CA TYR A 51 -1.90 -8.07 0.04
C TYR A 51 -3.12 -8.38 -0.81
N ALA A 52 -2.91 -8.99 -1.97
CA ALA A 52 -3.92 -9.12 -3.00
C ALA A 52 -3.68 -10.33 -3.88
N GLN A 53 -4.75 -10.82 -4.48
CA GLN A 53 -4.63 -11.72 -5.61
C GLN A 53 -4.28 -10.91 -6.86
N VAL A 54 -3.16 -11.25 -7.50
CA VAL A 54 -2.67 -10.58 -8.70
C VAL A 54 -2.54 -11.60 -9.81
N ASP A 55 -3.24 -11.37 -10.90
CA ASP A 55 -3.21 -12.21 -12.10
C ASP A 55 -2.69 -11.40 -13.29
N GLY A 56 -2.06 -12.07 -14.24
CA GLY A 56 -1.59 -11.44 -15.47
C GLY A 56 -0.09 -11.54 -15.69
N ASP A 57 0.45 -10.62 -16.47
CA ASP A 57 1.88 -10.59 -16.84
C ASP A 57 2.63 -9.54 -16.02
N LEU A 58 3.45 -9.99 -15.07
CA LEU A 58 4.24 -9.12 -14.19
C LEU A 58 5.54 -8.59 -14.81
N ARG A 59 5.75 -8.81 -16.10
CA ARG A 59 6.88 -8.23 -16.83
C ARG A 59 6.58 -6.78 -17.27
N PRO A 60 7.60 -5.95 -17.48
CA PRO A 60 7.40 -4.59 -18.00
C PRO A 60 6.53 -4.58 -19.27
N GLY A 61 5.52 -3.73 -19.29
CA GLY A 61 4.51 -3.65 -20.34
C GLY A 61 3.34 -4.62 -20.19
N GLY A 62 3.39 -5.53 -19.22
CA GLY A 62 2.34 -6.51 -18.97
C GLY A 62 1.11 -5.90 -18.29
N ALA A 63 -0.07 -6.42 -18.65
CA ALA A 63 -1.33 -6.07 -17.99
C ALA A 63 -1.60 -7.02 -16.82
N ILE A 64 -2.07 -6.46 -15.71
CA ILE A 64 -2.40 -7.18 -14.50
C ILE A 64 -3.80 -6.86 -14.02
N HIS A 65 -4.40 -7.80 -13.31
CA HIS A 65 -5.64 -7.64 -12.56
C HIS A 65 -5.35 -7.84 -11.08
N ILE A 66 -5.86 -6.95 -10.25
CA ILE A 66 -5.60 -6.93 -8.80
C ILE A 66 -6.94 -7.03 -8.08
N TYR A 67 -7.03 -7.96 -7.14
CA TYR A 67 -8.17 -8.08 -6.25
C TYR A 67 -7.72 -8.09 -4.79
N VAL A 68 -8.07 -7.03 -4.06
CA VAL A 68 -7.79 -6.88 -2.63
C VAL A 68 -9.01 -7.34 -1.84
N ARG A 69 -8.96 -8.56 -1.33
CA ARG A 69 -10.10 -9.19 -0.64
C ARG A 69 -10.54 -8.44 0.61
N ALA A 70 -9.59 -7.88 1.35
CA ALA A 70 -9.89 -7.18 2.61
C ALA A 70 -10.82 -5.98 2.40
N ASP A 71 -10.65 -5.28 1.29
CA ASP A 71 -11.40 -4.05 0.98
C ASP A 71 -12.47 -4.27 -0.09
N ASP A 72 -12.61 -5.50 -0.57
CA ASP A 72 -13.44 -5.84 -1.73
C ASP A 72 -13.18 -4.90 -2.92
N TRP A 73 -11.90 -4.57 -3.10
CA TRP A 73 -11.43 -3.67 -4.15
C TRP A 73 -10.87 -4.46 -5.32
N GLU A 74 -11.25 -4.05 -6.50
CA GLU A 74 -10.80 -4.64 -7.75
C GLU A 74 -10.29 -3.57 -8.70
N GLY A 75 -9.17 -3.83 -9.33
CA GLY A 75 -8.57 -2.92 -10.29
C GLY A 75 -7.75 -3.62 -11.34
N THR A 76 -7.46 -2.88 -12.39
CA THR A 76 -6.52 -3.29 -13.43
C THR A 76 -5.25 -2.46 -13.33
N GLY A 77 -4.15 -3.01 -13.78
CA GLY A 77 -2.88 -2.30 -13.77
C GLY A 77 -2.00 -2.70 -14.94
N ARG A 78 -0.91 -1.97 -15.04
CA ARG A 78 0.15 -2.23 -15.99
C ARG A 78 1.50 -2.09 -15.30
N VAL A 79 2.38 -3.04 -15.52
CA VAL A 79 3.76 -2.96 -15.04
C VAL A 79 4.54 -2.03 -15.96
N GLU A 80 4.98 -0.91 -15.43
CA GLU A 80 5.78 0.08 -16.17
C GLU A 80 7.27 -0.19 -16.03
N ALA A 81 7.73 -0.64 -14.86
CA ALA A 81 9.11 -1.04 -14.61
C ALA A 81 9.17 -2.17 -13.59
N CYS A 82 10.09 -3.10 -13.81
CA CYS A 82 10.37 -4.20 -12.89
C CYS A 82 11.89 -4.45 -12.91
N GLU A 83 12.59 -3.80 -12.00
CA GLU A 83 14.05 -3.77 -11.89
C GLU A 83 14.48 -4.55 -10.65
N SER A 84 14.51 -5.88 -10.77
CA SER A 84 14.82 -6.78 -9.65
C SER A 84 16.24 -6.53 -9.11
N PRO A 85 16.42 -6.50 -7.79
CA PRO A 85 15.43 -6.56 -6.72
C PRO A 85 15.12 -5.19 -6.11
N ARG A 86 15.16 -4.11 -6.87
CA ARG A 86 15.24 -2.74 -6.34
C ARG A 86 14.02 -1.87 -6.62
N ARG A 87 13.32 -2.07 -7.74
CA ARG A 87 12.27 -1.15 -8.13
C ARG A 87 11.16 -1.82 -8.91
N LEU A 88 9.93 -1.58 -8.47
CA LEU A 88 8.71 -1.95 -9.18
C LEU A 88 7.85 -0.71 -9.34
N LEU A 89 7.39 -0.44 -10.56
CA LEU A 89 6.47 0.64 -10.87
C LEU A 89 5.26 0.07 -11.60
N VAL A 90 4.09 0.31 -11.06
CA VAL A 90 2.80 -0.13 -11.62
C VAL A 90 1.87 1.07 -11.74
N THR A 91 1.23 1.22 -12.89
CA THR A 91 0.08 2.11 -13.04
C THR A 91 -1.19 1.30 -12.79
N THR A 92 -2.07 1.81 -11.95
CA THR A 92 -3.35 1.17 -11.62
C THR A 92 -4.51 2.04 -12.04
N ARG A 93 -5.61 1.40 -12.43
CA ARG A 93 -6.89 2.05 -12.65
C ARG A 93 -7.93 1.37 -11.79
N GLU A 94 -8.63 2.12 -10.99
CA GLU A 94 -9.76 1.61 -10.22
C GLU A 94 -10.93 1.32 -11.15
N SER A 95 -11.48 0.11 -11.01
CA SER A 95 -12.79 -0.24 -11.54
C SER A 95 -13.78 -0.19 -10.38
N ASP A 96 -14.47 0.93 -10.23
CA ASP A 96 -15.43 1.13 -9.16
C ASP A 96 -16.86 0.90 -9.68
N GLU A 97 -17.41 -0.28 -9.40
CA GLU A 97 -18.81 -0.56 -9.73
C GLU A 97 -19.79 0.37 -9.00
N SER A 98 -19.37 0.93 -7.84
CA SER A 98 -20.22 1.86 -7.10
C SER A 98 -20.38 3.18 -7.84
N TRP A 99 -19.39 3.60 -8.62
CA TRP A 99 -19.48 4.78 -9.48
C TRP A 99 -20.56 4.62 -10.56
N GLN A 100 -20.66 3.44 -11.18
CA GLN A 100 -21.69 3.13 -12.17
C GLN A 100 -23.10 3.22 -11.58
N LYS A 101 -23.23 3.04 -10.27
CA LYS A 101 -24.48 3.18 -9.52
C LYS A 101 -24.72 4.60 -8.99
N GLY A 102 -23.89 5.57 -9.38
CA GLY A 102 -23.94 6.97 -8.93
C GLY A 102 -23.39 7.19 -7.53
N GLN A 103 -22.59 6.28 -7.03
CA GLN A 103 -21.91 6.34 -5.73
C GLN A 103 -20.39 6.24 -5.94
N GLY A 104 -19.62 6.76 -4.99
CA GLY A 104 -18.16 6.71 -5.07
C GLY A 104 -17.54 7.81 -5.94
N MET A 105 -16.26 7.67 -6.23
CA MET A 105 -15.48 8.62 -7.04
C MET A 105 -15.35 8.15 -8.49
N PRO A 106 -15.23 9.09 -9.46
CA PRO A 106 -14.96 8.71 -10.83
C PRO A 106 -13.65 7.91 -10.93
N PRO A 107 -13.56 6.97 -11.88
CA PRO A 107 -12.32 6.22 -12.11
C PRO A 107 -11.13 7.15 -12.34
N TYR A 108 -10.00 6.82 -11.76
CA TYR A 108 -8.76 7.56 -11.92
C TYR A 108 -7.56 6.61 -12.03
N ASP A 109 -6.49 7.10 -12.61
CA ASP A 109 -5.23 6.38 -12.69
C ASP A 109 -4.31 6.80 -11.54
N ALA A 110 -3.70 5.82 -10.89
CA ALA A 110 -2.69 6.03 -9.87
C ALA A 110 -1.44 5.23 -10.22
N THR A 111 -0.30 5.66 -9.70
CA THR A 111 0.94 4.87 -9.80
C THR A 111 1.35 4.38 -8.43
N ILE A 112 1.84 3.15 -8.38
CA ILE A 112 2.42 2.55 -7.19
C ILE A 112 3.88 2.25 -7.50
N GLU A 113 4.79 2.88 -6.78
CA GLU A 113 6.22 2.62 -6.89
C GLU A 113 6.73 2.01 -5.60
N ALA A 114 7.35 0.85 -5.69
CA ALA A 114 8.07 0.21 -4.60
C ALA A 114 9.57 0.26 -4.88
N THR A 115 10.33 0.79 -3.93
CA THR A 115 11.80 0.81 -3.98
C THR A 115 12.37 0.11 -2.76
N LEU A 116 13.37 -0.75 -2.99
CA LEU A 116 14.01 -1.56 -1.96
C LEU A 116 15.49 -1.19 -1.86
N ALA A 117 15.97 -1.09 -0.63
CA ALA A 117 17.38 -0.87 -0.33
C ALA A 117 17.84 -1.82 0.77
N ALA A 118 18.89 -2.59 0.50
CA ALA A 118 19.50 -3.46 1.50
C ALA A 118 20.20 -2.61 2.58
N ASP A 119 20.01 -3.00 3.84
CA ASP A 119 20.57 -2.34 5.01
C ASP A 119 21.02 -3.39 6.03
N GLY A 120 22.22 -3.92 5.88
CA GLY A 120 22.88 -4.83 6.81
C GLY A 120 22.07 -6.07 7.14
N GLY A 121 21.51 -6.85 6.39
CA GLY A 121 20.67 -8.02 6.67
C GLY A 121 19.19 -7.70 6.84
N HIS A 122 18.84 -6.42 6.84
CA HIS A 122 17.48 -5.91 6.74
C HIS A 122 17.26 -5.29 5.36
N THR A 123 16.02 -4.98 5.03
CA THR A 123 15.68 -4.28 3.79
C THR A 123 14.68 -3.18 4.07
N GLU A 124 14.99 -1.98 3.62
CA GLU A 124 14.07 -0.87 3.63
C GLU A 124 13.20 -0.91 2.38
N LEU A 125 11.89 -0.82 2.58
CA LEU A 125 10.89 -0.67 1.53
C LEU A 125 10.24 0.69 1.63
N VAL A 126 10.23 1.41 0.51
CA VAL A 126 9.44 2.63 0.35
C VAL A 126 8.37 2.35 -0.70
N ILE A 127 7.13 2.58 -0.33
CA ILE A 127 5.99 2.55 -1.27
C ILE A 127 5.50 3.98 -1.43
N GLU A 128 5.42 4.44 -2.67
CA GLU A 128 4.87 5.75 -3.01
C GLU A 128 3.71 5.58 -3.99
N VAL A 129 2.54 6.09 -3.61
CA VAL A 129 1.32 6.05 -4.41
C VAL A 129 0.98 7.47 -4.84
N LYS A 130 0.96 7.72 -6.14
CA LYS A 130 0.71 9.04 -6.72
C LYS A 130 -0.59 9.07 -7.52
N GLY A 131 -1.16 10.26 -7.66
CA GLY A 131 -2.37 10.49 -8.46
C GLY A 131 -3.67 10.28 -7.70
N VAL A 132 -3.60 10.12 -6.39
CA VAL A 132 -4.77 9.92 -5.52
C VAL A 132 -5.57 11.22 -5.41
N PRO A 133 -6.92 11.19 -5.52
CA PRO A 133 -7.72 12.37 -5.20
C PRO A 133 -7.44 12.87 -3.78
N LEU A 134 -7.32 14.20 -3.61
CA LEU A 134 -6.99 14.80 -2.31
C LEU A 134 -7.98 14.42 -1.20
N GLU A 135 -9.27 14.31 -1.54
CA GLU A 135 -10.32 13.89 -0.62
C GLU A 135 -10.18 12.45 -0.12
N ALA A 136 -9.45 11.61 -0.86
CA ALA A 136 -9.23 10.20 -0.53
C ALA A 136 -7.86 9.92 0.08
N VAL A 137 -6.94 10.88 0.08
CA VAL A 137 -5.53 10.65 0.41
C VAL A 137 -5.33 10.10 1.84
N ALA A 138 -6.14 10.53 2.80
CA ALA A 138 -6.07 10.03 4.17
C ALA A 138 -6.40 8.53 4.24
N PHE A 139 -7.44 8.10 3.54
CA PHE A 139 -7.86 6.70 3.49
C PHE A 139 -6.82 5.82 2.81
N TYR A 140 -6.22 6.29 1.73
CA TYR A 140 -5.09 5.59 1.08
C TYR A 140 -3.89 5.48 2.00
N GLY A 141 -3.60 6.52 2.78
CA GLY A 141 -2.54 6.49 3.78
C GLY A 141 -2.74 5.38 4.82
N VAL A 142 -3.94 5.29 5.38
CA VAL A 142 -4.31 4.24 6.34
C VAL A 142 -4.18 2.86 5.70
N GLY A 143 -4.78 2.66 4.53
CA GLY A 143 -4.78 1.36 3.84
C GLY A 143 -3.36 0.88 3.52
N TRP A 144 -2.51 1.75 3.00
CA TRP A 144 -1.13 1.39 2.66
C TRP A 144 -0.28 1.13 3.90
N GLN A 145 -0.50 1.83 5.01
CA GLN A 145 0.17 1.46 6.26
C GLN A 145 -0.26 0.08 6.75
N ILE A 146 -1.54 -0.24 6.71
CA ILE A 146 -2.04 -1.57 7.09
C ILE A 146 -1.39 -2.64 6.21
N HIS A 147 -1.29 -2.43 4.90
CA HIS A 147 -0.61 -3.37 4.00
C HIS A 147 0.87 -3.53 4.35
N ALA A 148 1.57 -2.47 4.71
CA ALA A 148 2.96 -2.55 5.15
C ALA A 148 3.12 -3.36 6.45
N GLU A 149 2.20 -3.19 7.39
CA GLU A 149 2.17 -3.95 8.65
C GLU A 149 1.79 -5.43 8.40
N ASP A 150 0.87 -5.70 7.49
CA ASP A 150 0.49 -7.06 7.09
C ASP A 150 1.65 -7.81 6.44
N LEU A 151 2.45 -7.12 5.64
CA LEU A 151 3.68 -7.69 5.06
C LEU A 151 4.68 -8.07 6.16
N ASP A 152 4.86 -7.22 7.17
CA ASP A 152 5.74 -7.54 8.29
C ASP A 152 5.25 -8.76 9.08
N ALA A 153 3.96 -8.85 9.36
CA ALA A 153 3.35 -10.01 9.99
C ALA A 153 3.54 -11.29 9.15
N TYR A 154 3.34 -11.20 7.84
CA TYR A 154 3.53 -12.30 6.91
C TYR A 154 4.98 -12.81 6.90
N LEU A 155 5.96 -11.90 6.81
CA LEU A 155 7.39 -12.26 6.77
C LEU A 155 7.89 -12.85 8.10
N THR A 156 7.32 -12.44 9.22
CA THR A 156 7.72 -12.91 10.55
C THR A 156 6.85 -14.03 11.09
N GLY A 157 5.86 -14.49 10.34
CA GLY A 157 4.95 -15.57 10.75
C GLY A 157 4.01 -15.17 11.90
N ARG A 158 3.79 -13.87 12.11
CA ARG A 158 2.86 -13.35 13.12
C ARG A 158 1.45 -13.25 12.57
N GLU A 159 0.49 -13.30 13.48
CA GLU A 159 -0.90 -13.01 13.13
C GLU A 159 -1.06 -11.53 12.75
N ARG A 160 -1.89 -11.27 11.76
CA ARG A 160 -2.23 -9.89 11.35
C ARG A 160 -3.08 -9.22 12.42
N ALA A 161 -2.93 -7.93 12.55
CA ALA A 161 -3.84 -7.13 13.34
C ALA A 161 -5.26 -7.14 12.73
N ASP A 162 -6.27 -6.92 13.57
CA ASP A 162 -7.63 -6.70 13.09
C ASP A 162 -7.68 -5.42 12.24
N SER A 163 -8.09 -5.55 11.00
CA SER A 163 -8.04 -4.46 10.02
C SER A 163 -8.95 -3.30 10.41
N GLU A 164 -10.15 -3.58 10.94
CA GLU A 164 -11.09 -2.54 11.35
C GLU A 164 -10.58 -1.77 12.58
N ALA A 165 -10.09 -2.48 13.58
CA ALA A 165 -9.49 -1.86 14.76
C ALA A 165 -8.29 -1.01 14.38
N ARG A 166 -7.42 -1.51 13.50
CA ARG A 166 -6.23 -0.80 13.04
C ARG A 166 -6.59 0.42 12.20
N TRP A 167 -7.59 0.31 11.35
CA TRP A 167 -8.13 1.43 10.59
C TRP A 167 -8.58 2.58 11.51
N ASN A 168 -9.38 2.25 12.51
CA ASN A 168 -9.88 3.24 13.47
C ASN A 168 -8.76 3.90 14.29
N ASP A 169 -7.69 3.17 14.59
CA ASP A 169 -6.52 3.70 15.28
C ASP A 169 -5.73 4.71 14.43
N LEU A 170 -5.56 4.42 13.14
CA LEU A 170 -4.71 5.21 12.24
C LEU A 170 -5.43 6.40 11.62
N LEU A 171 -6.72 6.29 11.37
CA LEU A 171 -7.48 7.28 10.59
C LEU A 171 -7.36 8.71 11.12
N PRO A 172 -7.50 9.00 12.42
CA PRO A 172 -7.39 10.36 12.92
C PRO A 172 -6.03 11.02 12.61
N ALA A 173 -4.96 10.27 12.70
CA ALA A 173 -3.61 10.76 12.41
C ALA A 173 -3.44 11.09 10.92
N TYR A 174 -3.91 10.20 10.03
CA TYR A 174 -3.86 10.45 8.59
C TYR A 174 -4.80 11.59 8.14
N GLN A 175 -5.95 11.74 8.78
CA GLN A 175 -6.82 12.89 8.55
C GLN A 175 -6.15 14.21 8.94
N ALA A 176 -5.40 14.23 10.05
CA ALA A 176 -4.62 15.40 10.44
C ALA A 176 -3.50 15.71 9.44
N LEU A 177 -2.80 14.68 8.92
CA LEU A 177 -1.81 14.85 7.87
C LEU A 177 -2.43 15.39 6.57
N ALA A 178 -3.58 14.88 6.18
CA ALA A 178 -4.30 15.33 4.99
C ALA A 178 -4.77 16.79 5.11
N ALA A 179 -5.23 17.20 6.28
CA ALA A 179 -5.65 18.59 6.54
C ALA A 179 -4.46 19.57 6.39
N ALA A 180 -3.24 19.14 6.63
CA ALA A 180 -2.02 19.97 6.52
C ALA A 180 -1.57 20.23 5.08
N ILE A 181 -2.04 19.45 4.11
CA ILE A 181 -1.66 19.54 2.69
C ILE A 181 -2.79 20.05 1.78
N GLY A 182 -3.99 20.16 2.32
CA GLY A 182 -5.19 20.57 1.60
C GLY A 182 -5.32 22.07 1.39
#